data_468e6d473f90c1cd23076cd0f484313b
#
_entry.id   468e6d473f90c1cd23076cd0f484313b
#
_cell.length_a   1.000
_cell.length_b   1.000
_cell.length_c   1.000
_cell.angle_alpha   90.00
_cell.angle_beta   90.00
_cell.angle_gamma   90.00
#
_symmetry.space_group_name_H-M   'P 1'
#
loop_
_entity.id
_entity.type
_entity.pdbx_description
1 polymer ?
#
loop_
_entity_poly.entity_id
_entity_poly.type
_entity_poly.pdbx_seq_one_letter_code
_entity_poly.pdbx_strand_id
1 'polypeptide(L)'
;WFGKRFVDNSKALYLYLSQNKGKYNLEKVIYATRSIEIYEELCKQGFDTVLIGTKKSIFEHLTSGIHIIDNHYTDLDAYYSIFAKRVDLWHGFAVKKIGLFDSNYSFSIKLNEAILMVKNSIKPGNWQERYLLSTSVWQKSIHMLSFGCPENKTIIGTYPRDYYMLNDKLRFYLPNELYI
;
A
#
# COMPACT_ATOMS: atom_id res chain seq x y z
N TRP A 1 6.89 1.72 -0.75
CA TRP A 1 8.34 1.88 -0.70
C TRP A 1 9.01 0.60 -0.16
N PHE A 2 8.46 -0.54 -0.60
CA PHE A 2 8.99 -1.89 -0.34
C PHE A 2 9.13 -2.24 1.15
N GLY A 3 8.30 -1.65 2.00
CA GLY A 3 8.32 -1.85 3.45
C GLY A 3 9.58 -1.30 4.16
N LYS A 4 10.35 -0.43 3.51
CA LYS A 4 11.63 0.09 4.02
C LYS A 4 11.59 1.55 4.47
N ARG A 5 10.47 2.25 4.25
CA ARG A 5 10.33 3.67 4.60
C ARG A 5 8.97 3.94 5.21
N PHE A 6 8.92 4.81 6.20
CA PHE A 6 7.69 5.31 6.81
C PHE A 6 7.36 6.68 6.21
N VAL A 7 6.74 6.67 5.03
CA VAL A 7 6.49 7.88 4.22
C VAL A 7 5.19 7.74 3.43
N ASP A 8 4.82 8.79 2.72
CA ASP A 8 3.78 8.83 1.69
C ASP A 8 2.35 8.57 2.22
N ASN A 9 1.48 8.04 1.38
CA ASN A 9 0.07 7.83 1.65
C ASN A 9 -0.17 6.82 2.77
N SER A 10 0.61 5.75 2.82
CA SER A 10 0.50 4.73 3.87
C SER A 10 0.83 5.28 5.24
N LYS A 11 1.86 6.13 5.37
CA LYS A 11 2.17 6.84 6.62
C LYS A 11 0.99 7.70 7.06
N ALA A 12 0.51 8.57 6.17
CA ALA A 12 -0.58 9.50 6.49
C ALA A 12 -1.85 8.74 6.92
N LEU A 13 -2.24 7.72 6.16
CA LEU A 13 -3.42 6.92 6.48
C LEU A 13 -3.26 6.12 7.76
N TYR A 14 -2.07 5.53 8.00
CA TYR A 14 -1.78 4.81 9.23
C TYR A 14 -1.94 5.68 10.46
N LEU A 15 -1.34 6.86 10.48
CA LEU A 15 -1.43 7.80 11.60
C LEU A 15 -2.89 8.23 11.85
N TYR A 16 -3.62 8.55 10.78
CA TYR A 16 -5.03 8.91 10.89
C TYR A 16 -5.89 7.78 11.45
N LEU A 17 -5.76 6.57 10.92
CA LEU A 17 -6.56 5.42 11.35
C LEU A 17 -6.19 4.99 12.77
N SER A 18 -4.92 5.05 13.14
CA SER A 18 -4.45 4.71 14.50
C SER A 18 -5.12 5.60 15.56
N GLN A 19 -5.32 6.88 15.26
CA GLN A 19 -5.98 7.84 16.14
C GLN A 19 -7.51 7.74 16.11
N ASN A 20 -8.09 7.16 15.05
CA ASN A 20 -9.52 7.13 14.82
C ASN A 20 -10.10 5.70 14.76
N LYS A 21 -9.44 4.72 15.38
CA LYS A 21 -9.86 3.32 15.37
C LYS A 21 -11.34 3.14 15.71
N GLY A 22 -11.79 3.75 16.79
CA GLY A 22 -13.18 3.66 17.23
C GLY A 22 -14.21 4.23 16.26
N LYS A 23 -13.86 5.32 15.56
CA LYS A 23 -14.74 5.94 14.54
C LYS A 23 -15.05 5.01 13.38
N TYR A 24 -14.11 4.14 13.02
CA TYR A 24 -14.22 3.22 11.90
C TYR A 24 -14.45 1.77 12.33
N ASN A 25 -14.67 1.53 13.62
CA ASN A 25 -14.83 0.20 14.20
C ASN A 25 -13.67 -0.76 13.84
N LEU A 26 -12.45 -0.23 13.90
CA LEU A 26 -11.22 -0.99 13.61
C LEU A 26 -10.69 -1.60 14.92
N GLU A 27 -10.52 -2.90 14.94
CA GLU A 27 -9.92 -3.60 16.09
C GLU A 27 -8.44 -3.22 16.23
N LYS A 28 -7.71 -3.29 15.11
CA LYS A 28 -6.27 -2.98 15.05
C LYS A 28 -5.94 -2.19 13.80
N VAL A 29 -4.93 -1.34 13.90
CA VAL A 29 -4.26 -0.69 12.77
C VAL A 29 -2.77 -0.87 12.97
N ILE A 30 -2.12 -1.62 12.11
CA ILE A 30 -0.74 -2.07 12.29
C ILE A 30 0.11 -1.59 11.11
N TYR A 31 1.28 -1.03 11.39
CA TYR A 31 2.29 -0.73 10.40
C TYR A 31 3.28 -1.88 10.26
N ALA A 32 3.42 -2.42 9.06
CA ALA A 32 4.38 -3.47 8.77
C ALA A 32 5.62 -2.89 8.06
N THR A 33 6.81 -3.16 8.59
CA THR A 33 8.07 -2.64 8.04
C THR A 33 9.15 -3.71 7.97
N ARG A 34 10.12 -3.53 7.06
CA ARG A 34 11.36 -4.34 6.97
C ARG A 34 12.56 -3.63 7.60
N SER A 35 12.41 -2.33 7.98
CA SER A 35 13.46 -1.59 8.68
C SER A 35 13.34 -1.78 10.17
N ILE A 36 14.41 -2.20 10.80
CA ILE A 36 14.51 -2.37 12.25
C ILE A 36 14.41 -1.00 12.93
N GLU A 37 15.05 0.01 12.37
CA GLU A 37 15.08 1.38 12.90
C GLU A 37 13.67 1.97 12.96
N ILE A 38 12.89 1.84 11.88
CA ILE A 38 11.49 2.30 11.83
C ILE A 38 10.64 1.51 12.82
N TYR A 39 10.84 0.20 12.91
CA TYR A 39 10.12 -0.65 13.85
C TYR A 39 10.34 -0.21 15.29
N GLU A 40 11.61 -0.03 15.70
CA GLU A 40 11.98 0.38 17.04
C GLU A 40 11.45 1.77 17.38
N GLU A 41 11.58 2.72 16.46
CA GLU A 41 11.12 4.09 16.66
C GLU A 41 9.59 4.16 16.81
N LEU A 42 8.83 3.48 15.95
CA LEU A 42 7.38 3.46 16.05
C LEU A 42 6.90 2.75 17.33
N CYS A 43 7.54 1.65 17.70
CA CYS A 43 7.25 0.95 18.98
C CYS A 43 7.53 1.84 20.18
N LYS A 44 8.65 2.58 20.20
CA LYS A 44 9.01 3.53 21.25
C LYS A 44 7.97 4.64 21.41
N GLN A 45 7.35 5.05 20.31
CA GLN A 45 6.28 6.06 20.31
C GLN A 45 4.90 5.46 20.61
N GLY A 46 4.79 4.17 20.90
CA GLY A 46 3.54 3.50 21.27
C GLY A 46 2.65 3.12 20.07
N PHE A 47 3.19 3.10 18.85
CA PHE A 47 2.46 2.69 17.66
C PHE A 47 2.46 1.16 17.47
N ASP A 48 1.33 0.62 17.06
CA ASP A 48 1.20 -0.80 16.70
C ASP A 48 2.00 -1.10 15.42
N THR A 49 3.15 -1.76 15.58
CA THR A 49 4.07 -2.03 14.48
C THR A 49 4.54 -3.48 14.50
N VAL A 50 4.83 -4.04 13.33
CA VAL A 50 5.42 -5.36 13.19
C VAL A 50 6.61 -5.33 12.23
N LEU A 51 7.66 -6.06 12.59
CA LEU A 51 8.81 -6.29 11.73
C LEU A 51 8.52 -7.48 10.81
N ILE A 52 8.49 -7.25 9.50
CA ILE A 52 8.22 -8.27 8.47
C ILE A 52 9.28 -9.37 8.56
N GLY A 53 8.82 -10.63 8.50
CA GLY A 53 9.65 -11.83 8.68
C GLY A 53 9.63 -12.41 10.08
N THR A 54 9.00 -11.75 11.06
CA THR A 54 8.81 -12.31 12.41
C THR A 54 7.53 -13.14 12.51
N LYS A 55 7.45 -14.04 13.49
CA LYS A 55 6.23 -14.84 13.76
C LYS A 55 5.01 -13.95 14.03
N LYS A 56 5.20 -12.82 14.74
CA LYS A 56 4.14 -11.85 14.99
C LYS A 56 3.64 -11.25 13.68
N SER A 57 4.55 -10.86 12.78
CA SER A 57 4.17 -10.31 11.48
C SER A 57 3.38 -11.32 10.64
N ILE A 58 3.79 -12.59 10.61
CA ILE A 58 3.08 -13.66 9.90
C ILE A 58 1.65 -13.78 10.44
N PHE A 59 1.47 -13.82 11.75
CA PHE A 59 0.16 -13.90 12.38
C PHE A 59 -0.73 -12.70 12.00
N GLU A 60 -0.20 -11.47 12.12
CA GLU A 60 -0.96 -10.27 11.79
C GLU A 60 -1.31 -10.20 10.28
N HIS A 61 -0.44 -10.64 9.39
CA HIS A 61 -0.77 -10.71 7.95
C HIS A 61 -1.89 -11.72 7.66
N LEU A 62 -1.86 -12.89 8.30
CA LEU A 62 -2.87 -13.94 8.08
C LEU A 62 -4.24 -13.58 8.66
N THR A 63 -4.29 -12.78 9.71
CA THR A 63 -5.52 -12.41 10.42
C THR A 63 -6.07 -11.05 10.02
N SER A 64 -5.34 -10.25 9.25
CA SER A 64 -5.79 -8.96 8.76
C SER A 64 -6.86 -9.09 7.69
N GLY A 65 -7.94 -8.32 7.79
CA GLY A 65 -9.00 -8.25 6.77
C GLY A 65 -8.65 -7.36 5.57
N ILE A 66 -7.80 -6.34 5.78
CA ILE A 66 -7.42 -5.37 4.75
C ILE A 66 -5.92 -5.09 4.82
N HIS A 67 -5.27 -5.14 3.67
CA HIS A 67 -3.90 -4.71 3.48
C HIS A 67 -3.85 -3.44 2.64
N ILE A 68 -3.14 -2.43 3.12
CA ILE A 68 -2.98 -1.14 2.46
C ILE A 68 -1.52 -0.98 2.04
N ILE A 69 -1.30 -0.65 0.78
CA ILE A 69 0.04 -0.47 0.19
C ILE A 69 0.10 0.80 -0.65
N ASP A 70 1.29 1.35 -0.83
CA ASP A 70 1.51 2.55 -1.65
C ASP A 70 1.93 2.23 -3.09
N ASN A 71 2.64 1.12 -3.30
CA ASN A 71 3.32 0.90 -4.57
C ASN A 71 3.17 -0.53 -5.08
N HIS A 72 3.60 -1.51 -4.31
CA HIS A 72 3.67 -2.89 -4.78
C HIS A 72 3.34 -3.88 -3.67
N TYR A 73 2.86 -5.08 -4.06
CA TYR A 73 2.54 -6.13 -3.08
C TYR A 73 3.73 -6.53 -2.19
N THR A 74 4.96 -6.22 -2.61
CA THR A 74 6.17 -6.42 -1.79
C THR A 74 6.36 -5.39 -0.68
N ASP A 75 5.48 -4.38 -0.57
CA ASP A 75 5.43 -3.49 0.60
C ASP A 75 5.11 -4.27 1.87
N LEU A 76 4.41 -5.38 1.71
CA LEU A 76 4.03 -6.33 2.76
C LEU A 76 4.64 -7.73 2.51
N ASP A 77 4.27 -8.71 3.32
CA ASP A 77 4.60 -10.10 3.06
C ASP A 77 3.48 -10.76 2.24
N ALA A 78 3.70 -10.84 0.92
CA ALA A 78 2.70 -11.30 -0.04
C ALA A 78 2.25 -12.76 0.19
N TYR A 79 3.12 -13.60 0.75
CA TYR A 79 2.79 -15.01 0.99
C TYR A 79 1.76 -15.22 2.09
N TYR A 80 1.78 -14.35 3.10
CA TYR A 80 0.87 -14.43 4.23
C TYR A 80 -0.33 -13.46 4.12
N SER A 81 -0.41 -12.73 3.00
CA SER A 81 -1.43 -11.70 2.77
C SER A 81 -2.64 -12.18 1.96
N ILE A 82 -2.72 -13.45 1.60
CA ILE A 82 -3.67 -13.99 0.60
C ILE A 82 -5.15 -13.87 0.96
N PHE A 83 -5.47 -13.80 2.25
CA PHE A 83 -6.86 -13.77 2.72
C PHE A 83 -7.43 -12.35 2.88
N ALA A 84 -6.60 -11.33 2.87
CA ALA A 84 -7.00 -9.95 3.04
C ALA A 84 -7.40 -9.30 1.69
N LYS A 85 -8.27 -8.29 1.74
CA LYS A 85 -8.46 -7.37 0.62
C LYS A 85 -7.27 -6.43 0.52
N ARG A 86 -6.83 -6.11 -0.69
CA ARG A 86 -5.71 -5.20 -0.91
C ARG A 86 -6.20 -3.85 -1.43
N VAL A 87 -5.78 -2.78 -0.79
CA VAL A 87 -6.01 -1.40 -1.23
C VAL A 87 -4.68 -0.78 -1.62
N ASP A 88 -4.51 -0.51 -2.91
CA ASP A 88 -3.34 0.17 -3.46
C ASP A 88 -3.63 1.67 -3.47
N LEU A 89 -2.96 2.44 -2.62
CA LEU A 89 -3.13 3.90 -2.56
C LEU A 89 -2.45 4.61 -3.72
N TRP A 90 -1.43 3.97 -4.29
CA TRP A 90 -0.54 4.58 -5.27
C TRP A 90 0.20 5.79 -4.68
N HIS A 91 1.05 6.44 -5.44
CA HIS A 91 1.95 7.48 -4.90
C HIS A 91 1.99 8.76 -5.74
N GLY A 92 1.15 8.90 -6.75
CA GLY A 92 1.07 10.11 -7.55
C GLY A 92 0.37 9.94 -8.88
N PHE A 93 0.31 11.03 -9.65
CA PHE A 93 -0.21 11.00 -11.01
C PHE A 93 0.80 10.38 -11.96
N ALA A 94 0.33 9.59 -12.92
CA ALA A 94 1.17 8.96 -13.92
C ALA A 94 1.65 9.97 -14.97
N VAL A 95 2.82 10.56 -14.78
CA VAL A 95 3.48 11.47 -15.72
C VAL A 95 4.30 10.75 -16.80
N LYS A 96 4.43 9.44 -16.69
CA LYS A 96 5.10 8.56 -17.65
C LYS A 96 4.27 7.31 -17.88
N LYS A 97 4.60 6.53 -18.91
CA LYS A 97 3.99 5.23 -19.15
C LYS A 97 4.26 4.32 -17.95
N ILE A 98 3.21 3.71 -17.41
CA ILE A 98 3.27 2.84 -16.23
C ILE A 98 2.60 1.49 -16.51
N GLY A 99 2.93 0.48 -15.71
CA GLY A 99 2.33 -0.83 -15.81
C GLY A 99 2.45 -1.44 -17.21
N LEU A 100 1.35 -1.85 -17.79
CA LEU A 100 1.30 -2.48 -19.11
C LEU A 100 1.76 -1.57 -20.27
N PHE A 101 1.83 -0.25 -20.07
CA PHE A 101 2.27 0.73 -21.07
C PHE A 101 3.74 1.12 -20.94
N ASP A 102 4.47 0.60 -19.99
CA ASP A 102 5.91 0.89 -19.86
C ASP A 102 6.67 0.32 -21.07
N SER A 103 7.32 1.23 -21.84
CA SER A 103 7.91 0.93 -23.14
C SER A 103 9.24 0.15 -23.09
N ASN A 104 9.74 -0.16 -21.91
CA ASN A 104 10.90 -1.03 -21.75
C ASN A 104 10.61 -2.51 -22.04
N TYR A 105 9.41 -2.80 -22.53
CA TYR A 105 8.95 -4.12 -22.95
C TYR A 105 9.38 -4.42 -24.39
N SER A 106 10.55 -5.03 -24.56
CA SER A 106 10.98 -5.56 -25.87
C SER A 106 10.33 -6.93 -26.18
N PHE A 107 10.37 -7.36 -27.44
CA PHE A 107 9.74 -8.62 -27.90
C PHE A 107 10.26 -9.87 -27.16
N SER A 108 11.53 -9.91 -26.77
CA SER A 108 12.08 -10.98 -25.93
C SER A 108 11.47 -11.05 -24.52
N ILE A 109 10.92 -9.92 -24.06
CA ILE A 109 10.20 -9.80 -22.82
C ILE A 109 8.81 -10.43 -22.95
N LYS A 110 8.14 -10.39 -24.11
CA LYS A 110 6.80 -10.97 -24.30
C LYS A 110 6.75 -12.49 -24.11
N LEU A 111 7.79 -13.22 -24.50
CA LEU A 111 7.86 -14.65 -24.23
C LEU A 111 8.18 -14.93 -22.74
N ASN A 112 9.06 -14.12 -22.17
CA ASN A 112 9.30 -14.15 -20.73
C ASN A 112 8.07 -13.66 -19.94
N GLU A 113 7.20 -12.82 -20.51
CA GLU A 113 5.95 -12.40 -19.91
C GLU A 113 4.93 -13.51 -19.79
N ALA A 114 4.78 -14.38 -20.79
CA ALA A 114 3.89 -15.53 -20.67
C ALA A 114 4.36 -16.44 -19.51
N ILE A 115 5.68 -16.66 -19.41
CA ILE A 115 6.30 -17.39 -18.30
C ILE A 115 6.19 -16.60 -16.97
N LEU A 116 6.35 -15.28 -17.02
CA LEU A 116 6.17 -14.39 -15.87
C LEU A 116 4.69 -14.25 -15.48
N MET A 117 3.76 -14.24 -16.43
CA MET A 117 2.31 -14.28 -16.16
C MET A 117 1.91 -15.58 -15.48
N VAL A 118 2.40 -16.72 -15.94
CA VAL A 118 2.19 -18.00 -15.25
C VAL A 118 2.85 -17.98 -13.87
N LYS A 119 4.10 -17.56 -13.76
CA LYS A 119 4.78 -17.38 -12.47
C LYS A 119 4.11 -16.34 -11.57
N ASN A 120 3.58 -15.25 -12.13
CA ASN A 120 2.86 -14.22 -11.38
C ASN A 120 1.46 -14.68 -10.99
N SER A 121 0.79 -15.52 -11.80
CA SER A 121 -0.48 -16.12 -11.42
C SER A 121 -0.37 -17.06 -10.22
N ILE A 122 0.82 -17.61 -9.99
CA ILE A 122 1.15 -18.45 -8.82
C ILE A 122 1.56 -17.60 -7.61
N LYS A 123 1.85 -16.29 -7.78
CA LYS A 123 2.22 -15.42 -6.66
C LYS A 123 0.99 -15.09 -5.82
N PRO A 124 1.02 -15.35 -4.50
CA PRO A 124 -0.12 -15.14 -3.61
C PRO A 124 -0.72 -13.74 -3.67
N GLY A 125 0.11 -12.72 -3.90
CA GLY A 125 -0.35 -11.33 -3.98
C GLY A 125 -1.32 -11.04 -5.13
N ASN A 126 -1.44 -11.92 -6.14
CA ASN A 126 -2.38 -11.77 -7.25
C ASN A 126 -3.75 -12.41 -6.95
N TRP A 127 -3.88 -13.17 -5.89
CA TRP A 127 -5.13 -13.82 -5.50
C TRP A 127 -6.00 -12.93 -4.60
N GLN A 128 -5.42 -11.83 -4.09
CA GLN A 128 -6.14 -10.88 -3.27
C GLN A 128 -7.13 -10.06 -4.11
N GLU A 129 -8.29 -9.83 -3.55
CA GLU A 129 -9.22 -8.83 -4.09
C GLU A 129 -8.56 -7.44 -3.99
N ARG A 130 -8.31 -6.82 -5.14
CA ARG A 130 -7.56 -5.57 -5.25
C ARG A 130 -8.48 -4.38 -5.47
N TYR A 131 -8.25 -3.33 -4.71
CA TYR A 131 -8.82 -1.99 -4.92
C TYR A 131 -7.69 -1.01 -5.20
N LEU A 132 -7.95 -0.03 -6.05
CA LEU A 132 -6.95 0.97 -6.45
C LEU A 132 -7.51 2.37 -6.27
N LEU A 133 -6.76 3.22 -5.55
CA LEU A 133 -7.10 4.63 -5.36
C LEU A 133 -6.66 5.45 -6.56
N SER A 134 -7.52 6.35 -7.01
CA SER A 134 -7.27 7.35 -8.05
C SER A 134 -7.80 8.70 -7.60
N THR A 135 -7.13 9.80 -7.94
CA THR A 135 -7.53 11.14 -7.50
C THR A 135 -8.45 11.87 -8.47
N SER A 136 -8.68 11.29 -9.63
CA SER A 136 -9.55 11.86 -10.65
C SER A 136 -10.08 10.79 -11.61
N VAL A 137 -11.12 11.13 -12.37
CA VAL A 137 -11.66 10.27 -13.44
C VAL A 137 -10.59 9.94 -14.48
N TRP A 138 -9.75 10.91 -14.84
CA TRP A 138 -8.62 10.70 -15.74
C TRP A 138 -7.63 9.68 -15.22
N GLN A 139 -7.20 9.85 -13.98
CA GLN A 139 -6.27 8.89 -13.36
C GLN A 139 -6.90 7.51 -13.20
N LYS A 140 -8.19 7.44 -12.87
CA LYS A 140 -8.96 6.18 -12.84
C LYS A 140 -8.84 5.44 -14.17
N SER A 141 -9.10 6.11 -15.29
CA SER A 141 -9.00 5.49 -16.62
C SER A 141 -7.58 5.00 -16.94
N ILE A 142 -6.57 5.80 -16.62
CA ILE A 142 -5.17 5.40 -16.78
C ILE A 142 -4.84 4.16 -15.91
N HIS A 143 -5.24 4.17 -14.65
CA HIS A 143 -4.97 3.07 -13.71
C HIS A 143 -5.70 1.78 -14.11
N MET A 144 -6.95 1.87 -14.56
CA MET A 144 -7.70 0.72 -15.07
C MET A 144 -6.97 0.05 -16.23
N LEU A 145 -6.52 0.84 -17.21
CA LEU A 145 -5.80 0.34 -18.37
C LEU A 145 -4.39 -0.15 -18.01
N SER A 146 -3.65 0.60 -17.19
CA SER A 146 -2.26 0.27 -16.87
C SER A 146 -2.10 -0.91 -15.92
N PHE A 147 -3.07 -1.15 -15.04
CA PHE A 147 -2.99 -2.18 -14.01
C PHE A 147 -4.05 -3.27 -14.15
N GLY A 148 -4.90 -3.19 -15.15
CA GLY A 148 -5.99 -4.15 -15.36
C GLY A 148 -7.00 -4.19 -14.19
N CYS A 149 -7.16 -3.08 -13.47
CA CYS A 149 -8.08 -3.01 -12.35
C CYS A 149 -9.49 -2.69 -12.86
N PRO A 150 -10.53 -3.48 -12.50
CA PRO A 150 -11.89 -3.23 -12.96
C PRO A 150 -12.44 -1.91 -12.40
N GLU A 151 -13.40 -1.33 -13.11
CA GLU A 151 -13.96 -0.03 -12.75
C GLU A 151 -14.56 0.03 -11.35
N ASN A 152 -15.32 -0.98 -10.97
CA ASN A 152 -15.97 -1.09 -9.66
C ASN A 152 -14.99 -1.30 -8.49
N LYS A 153 -13.72 -1.55 -8.78
CA LYS A 153 -12.64 -1.68 -7.80
C LYS A 153 -11.64 -0.53 -7.85
N THR A 154 -11.89 0.47 -8.69
CA THR A 154 -11.09 1.69 -8.75
C THR A 154 -11.84 2.82 -8.06
N ILE A 155 -11.34 3.23 -6.90
CA ILE A 155 -11.94 4.22 -6.01
C ILE A 155 -11.43 5.61 -6.40
N ILE A 156 -12.32 6.61 -6.51
CA ILE A 156 -11.92 8.01 -6.65
C ILE A 156 -11.92 8.66 -5.28
N GLY A 157 -10.79 9.26 -4.90
CA GLY A 157 -10.63 9.94 -3.61
C GLY A 157 -9.33 10.73 -3.54
N THR A 158 -9.17 11.53 -2.50
CA THR A 158 -7.94 12.28 -2.26
C THR A 158 -6.85 11.38 -1.70
N TYR A 159 -5.61 11.61 -2.06
CA TYR A 159 -4.49 10.93 -1.40
C TYR A 159 -4.45 11.27 0.09
N PRO A 160 -4.25 10.28 0.96
CA PRO A 160 -4.18 10.53 2.41
C PRO A 160 -3.16 11.58 2.81
N ARG A 161 -1.98 11.61 2.18
CA ARG A 161 -0.95 12.62 2.45
C ARG A 161 -1.41 14.03 2.10
N ASP A 162 -2.15 14.20 0.99
CA ASP A 162 -2.64 15.51 0.56
C ASP A 162 -3.70 16.04 1.52
N TYR A 163 -4.55 15.15 2.06
CA TYR A 163 -5.51 15.51 3.10
C TYR A 163 -4.84 16.05 4.35
N TYR A 164 -3.72 15.46 4.78
CA TYR A 164 -2.92 15.98 5.90
C TYR A 164 -2.27 17.33 5.58
N MET A 165 -1.78 17.51 4.36
CA MET A 165 -1.14 18.77 3.95
C MET A 165 -2.14 19.93 3.88
N LEU A 166 -3.39 19.66 3.49
CA LEU A 166 -4.44 20.67 3.35
C LEU A 166 -5.14 21.00 4.69
N ASN A 167 -5.04 20.13 5.68
CA ASN A 167 -5.67 20.31 6.99
C ASN A 167 -4.65 20.74 8.04
N ASP A 168 -4.48 22.04 8.24
CA ASP A 168 -3.55 22.60 9.24
C ASP A 168 -3.76 22.04 10.65
N LYS A 169 -5.00 21.71 11.02
CA LYS A 169 -5.32 21.07 12.31
C LYS A 169 -4.72 19.67 12.46
N LEU A 170 -4.44 18.97 11.38
CA LEU A 170 -3.85 17.63 11.40
C LEU A 170 -2.32 17.66 11.35
N ARG A 171 -1.71 18.78 10.91
CA ARG A 171 -0.24 18.97 10.93
C ARG A 171 0.34 18.86 12.35
N PHE A 172 -0.42 19.30 13.37
CA PHE A 172 0.01 19.27 14.77
C PHE A 172 0.03 17.87 15.40
N TYR A 173 -0.54 16.85 14.73
CA TYR A 173 -0.56 15.48 15.22
C TYR A 173 0.56 14.61 14.63
N LEU A 174 1.36 15.13 13.72
CA LEU A 174 2.60 14.49 13.31
C LEU A 174 3.65 14.85 14.35
N PRO A 175 4.15 13.91 15.15
CA PRO A 175 5.29 14.20 16.01
C PRO A 175 6.39 14.83 15.15
N ASN A 176 6.92 15.97 15.58
CA ASN A 176 7.93 16.73 14.83
C ASN A 176 9.22 15.91 14.52
N GLU A 177 9.37 14.75 15.17
CA GLU A 177 10.52 13.86 15.06
C GLU A 177 10.34 12.71 14.05
N LEU A 178 9.16 12.56 13.41
CA LEU A 178 8.91 11.53 12.38
C LEU A 178 9.31 11.97 10.95
N TYR A 179 10.17 12.95 10.81
CA TYR A 179 10.86 13.25 9.56
C TYR A 179 12.09 12.33 9.41
N ILE A 180 11.82 11.02 9.25
CA ILE A 180 12.87 10.06 8.86
C ILE A 180 12.69 9.71 7.39
#